data_dfda8b34271550e7f22a2b39a9879dd4
#
_entry.id   dfda8b34271550e7f22a2b39a9879dd4
#
_cell.length_a   1.000
_cell.length_b   1.000
_cell.length_c   1.000
_cell.angle_alpha   90.00
_cell.angle_beta   90.00
_cell.angle_gamma   90.00
#
_symmetry.space_group_name_H-M   'P 1'
#
loop_
_entity.id
_entity.type
_entity.pdbx_description
1 polymer ?
#
loop_
_entity_poly.entity_id
_entity_poly.type
_entity_poly.pdbx_seq_one_letter_code
_entity_poly.pdbx_strand_id
1 'polypeptide(L)'
;MKKLVAAALTGALVLSSFSFNVFAEEDTTITVAASATPHAEILEQAKPLLEEKGYELEVTVFNDYVQPNEVVESGDFDANYFQHIPYLESFNEEKGTHLVNAGGIHYEPFGIYPGTKSSLDDIAEGDSIAVPNDTTNEARALLLLQDNGIITLKEDAGLSATVNDIAENPYNVEIVELEAAQVARVANETAYVVLNGNYALEAGFSVAKDALAYEKSDSEAAKTYVNVIAVKEGNEESEPIKALIEVLKSDEIKNYINETYDGAVIPFEESEDAEDAAETEEVTEETAEEAETEDAAAEETAEEDAE
;
A
#
# COMPACT_ATOMS: atom_id res chain seq x y z
N MET A 1 -34.63 -80.01 43.44
CA MET A 1 -35.44 -78.80 43.31
C MET A 1 -34.62 -77.64 43.96
N LYS A 2 -33.83 -76.95 43.20
CA LYS A 2 -33.06 -75.81 43.69
C LYS A 2 -33.35 -74.61 42.78
N LYS A 3 -34.01 -73.61 43.34
CA LYS A 3 -34.31 -72.32 42.66
C LYS A 3 -33.08 -71.46 42.61
N LEU A 4 -32.61 -71.09 41.43
CA LEU A 4 -31.62 -70.05 41.23
C LEU A 4 -32.31 -68.69 41.07
N VAL A 5 -31.97 -67.75 41.92
CA VAL A 5 -32.36 -66.35 41.83
C VAL A 5 -31.23 -65.60 41.07
N ALA A 6 -31.54 -65.05 39.90
CA ALA A 6 -30.65 -64.20 39.15
C ALA A 6 -30.86 -62.74 39.59
N ALA A 7 -29.82 -62.11 40.15
CA ALA A 7 -29.82 -60.69 40.46
C ALA A 7 -29.26 -59.93 39.24
N ALA A 8 -30.10 -59.09 38.66
CA ALA A 8 -29.67 -58.17 37.59
C ALA A 8 -29.05 -56.87 38.20
N LEU A 9 -27.76 -56.68 38.03
CA LEU A 9 -27.08 -55.39 38.32
C LEU A 9 -27.22 -54.48 37.11
N THR A 10 -28.02 -53.43 37.25
CA THR A 10 -28.10 -52.34 36.28
C THR A 10 -27.01 -51.34 36.60
N GLY A 11 -25.87 -51.39 35.86
CA GLY A 11 -24.84 -50.39 35.94
C GLY A 11 -25.21 -49.17 35.06
N ALA A 12 -25.51 -48.04 35.67
CA ALA A 12 -25.67 -46.78 34.97
C ALA A 12 -24.27 -46.22 34.58
N LEU A 13 -23.94 -46.27 33.29
CA LEU A 13 -22.78 -45.61 32.72
C LEU A 13 -23.12 -44.13 32.61
N VAL A 14 -22.59 -43.31 33.52
CA VAL A 14 -22.60 -41.85 33.38
C VAL A 14 -21.47 -41.50 32.40
N LEU A 15 -21.78 -41.27 31.11
CA LEU A 15 -20.88 -40.62 30.16
C LEU A 15 -20.83 -39.15 30.52
N SER A 16 -19.81 -38.75 31.29
CA SER A 16 -19.42 -37.34 31.40
C SER A 16 -18.78 -36.91 30.07
N SER A 17 -19.57 -36.20 29.27
CA SER A 17 -19.07 -35.48 28.07
C SER A 17 -18.10 -34.40 28.52
N PHE A 18 -16.82 -34.69 28.58
CA PHE A 18 -15.79 -33.67 28.59
C PHE A 18 -15.77 -33.05 27.18
N SER A 19 -16.44 -31.90 27.04
CA SER A 19 -16.20 -31.02 25.89
C SER A 19 -14.78 -30.50 26.05
N PHE A 20 -13.83 -31.06 25.33
CA PHE A 20 -12.56 -30.41 25.04
C PHE A 20 -12.92 -29.23 24.15
N ASN A 21 -12.95 -28.02 24.73
CA ASN A 21 -12.75 -26.83 23.94
C ASN A 21 -11.31 -26.93 23.42
N VAL A 22 -11.14 -27.36 22.19
CA VAL A 22 -9.96 -27.11 21.40
C VAL A 22 -10.06 -25.61 21.10
N PHE A 23 -9.42 -24.79 21.93
CA PHE A 23 -9.04 -23.46 21.50
C PHE A 23 -8.08 -23.74 20.33
N ALA A 24 -8.48 -23.40 19.10
CA ALA A 24 -7.53 -23.20 18.04
C ALA A 24 -6.54 -22.15 18.62
N GLU A 25 -5.26 -22.48 18.69
CA GLU A 25 -4.22 -21.51 18.93
C GLU A 25 -4.41 -20.49 17.80
N GLU A 26 -4.83 -19.27 18.13
CA GLU A 26 -4.90 -18.19 17.15
C GLU A 26 -3.48 -18.03 16.64
N ASP A 27 -3.30 -18.05 15.34
CA ASP A 27 -2.01 -17.78 14.73
C ASP A 27 -1.65 -16.32 15.05
N THR A 28 -0.65 -16.15 15.90
CA THR A 28 -0.21 -14.84 16.37
C THR A 28 0.93 -14.29 15.53
N THR A 29 1.36 -15.01 14.49
CA THR A 29 2.41 -14.59 13.57
C THR A 29 1.80 -13.73 12.48
N ILE A 30 2.44 -12.59 12.21
CA ILE A 30 2.11 -11.69 11.10
C ILE A 30 3.27 -11.73 10.12
N THR A 31 3.04 -12.21 8.90
CA THR A 31 4.05 -12.29 7.85
C THR A 31 3.92 -11.12 6.88
N VAL A 32 4.99 -10.34 6.70
CA VAL A 32 4.98 -9.15 5.85
C VAL A 32 6.08 -9.19 4.80
N ALA A 33 5.70 -9.05 3.52
CA ALA A 33 6.60 -8.86 2.39
C ALA A 33 6.91 -7.37 2.24
N ALA A 34 8.19 -6.95 2.26
CA ALA A 34 8.57 -5.55 2.29
C ALA A 34 9.78 -5.24 1.41
N SER A 35 9.94 -3.96 0.98
CA SER A 35 11.21 -3.45 0.46
C SER A 35 12.22 -3.27 1.60
N ALA A 36 13.52 -3.30 1.29
CA ALA A 36 14.58 -3.27 2.29
C ALA A 36 14.54 -2.00 3.16
N THR A 37 14.56 -0.83 2.54
CA THR A 37 14.49 0.48 3.20
C THR A 37 13.48 1.37 2.48
N PRO A 38 12.66 2.17 3.15
CA PRO A 38 12.56 2.28 4.61
C PRO A 38 11.66 1.21 5.25
N HIS A 39 10.90 0.45 4.46
CA HIS A 39 9.77 -0.38 4.86
C HIS A 39 10.15 -1.48 5.88
N ALA A 40 11.12 -2.36 5.53
CA ALA A 40 11.55 -3.40 6.45
C ALA A 40 12.24 -2.81 7.70
N GLU A 41 12.97 -1.69 7.57
CA GLU A 41 13.59 -1.01 8.70
C GLU A 41 12.54 -0.48 9.70
N ILE A 42 11.43 0.07 9.19
CA ILE A 42 10.29 0.53 10.01
C ILE A 42 9.60 -0.68 10.68
N LEU A 43 9.38 -1.77 9.95
CA LEU A 43 8.80 -3.00 10.49
C LEU A 43 9.68 -3.61 11.60
N GLU A 44 11.01 -3.56 11.47
CA GLU A 44 11.91 -4.04 12.53
C GLU A 44 11.77 -3.24 13.84
N GLN A 45 11.45 -1.93 13.75
CA GLN A 45 11.13 -1.12 14.95
C GLN A 45 9.74 -1.46 15.53
N ALA A 46 8.82 -1.91 14.70
CA ALA A 46 7.48 -2.31 15.13
C ALA A 46 7.46 -3.67 15.86
N LYS A 47 8.42 -4.56 15.63
CA LYS A 47 8.49 -5.90 16.24
C LYS A 47 8.30 -5.91 17.76
N PRO A 48 9.10 -5.19 18.56
CA PRO A 48 8.94 -5.22 20.01
C PRO A 48 7.58 -4.71 20.48
N LEU A 49 6.99 -3.75 19.78
CA LEU A 49 5.66 -3.21 20.10
C LEU A 49 4.54 -4.20 19.80
N LEU A 50 4.69 -4.99 18.73
CA LEU A 50 3.77 -6.08 18.40
C LEU A 50 3.90 -7.26 19.36
N GLU A 51 5.12 -7.60 19.80
CA GLU A 51 5.36 -8.61 20.84
C GLU A 51 4.65 -8.26 22.16
N GLU A 52 4.64 -6.98 22.55
CA GLU A 52 3.89 -6.51 23.72
C GLU A 52 2.37 -6.70 23.58
N LYS A 53 1.86 -6.70 22.34
CA LYS A 53 0.45 -7.01 22.01
C LYS A 53 0.17 -8.51 21.81
N GLY A 54 1.19 -9.35 21.86
CA GLY A 54 1.09 -10.80 21.73
C GLY A 54 1.23 -11.32 20.31
N TYR A 55 1.75 -10.51 19.37
CA TYR A 55 1.99 -10.90 17.98
C TYR A 55 3.48 -11.03 17.70
N GLU A 56 3.85 -12.01 16.88
CA GLU A 56 5.18 -12.17 16.32
C GLU A 56 5.20 -11.63 14.88
N LEU A 57 6.13 -10.71 14.55
CA LEU A 57 6.25 -10.15 13.21
C LEU A 57 7.41 -10.79 12.45
N GLU A 58 7.11 -11.47 11.34
CA GLU A 58 8.08 -12.01 10.39
C GLU A 58 8.14 -11.13 9.13
N VAL A 59 9.32 -10.58 8.83
CA VAL A 59 9.54 -9.69 7.68
C VAL A 59 10.42 -10.39 6.66
N THR A 60 9.96 -10.45 5.42
CA THR A 60 10.76 -10.93 4.28
C THR A 60 10.99 -9.80 3.29
N VAL A 61 12.26 -9.57 2.96
CA VAL A 61 12.65 -8.50 2.02
C VAL A 61 12.61 -9.00 0.58
N PHE A 62 11.97 -8.21 -0.28
CA PHE A 62 11.91 -8.36 -1.73
C PHE A 62 12.61 -7.18 -2.41
N ASN A 63 13.18 -7.41 -3.60
CA ASN A 63 13.97 -6.41 -4.32
C ASN A 63 13.26 -5.86 -5.58
N ASP A 64 11.99 -6.18 -5.76
CA ASP A 64 11.13 -5.72 -6.85
C ASP A 64 9.73 -5.40 -6.36
N TYR A 65 8.89 -4.82 -7.23
CA TYR A 65 7.53 -4.40 -6.88
C TYR A 65 6.43 -5.41 -7.29
N VAL A 66 6.80 -6.55 -7.89
CA VAL A 66 5.84 -7.55 -8.37
C VAL A 66 5.61 -8.64 -7.34
N GLN A 67 6.69 -9.27 -6.86
CA GLN A 67 6.63 -10.41 -5.97
C GLN A 67 5.88 -10.15 -4.66
N PRO A 68 6.03 -8.98 -3.97
CA PRO A 68 5.30 -8.73 -2.72
C PRO A 68 3.78 -8.79 -2.88
N ASN A 69 3.23 -8.35 -4.02
CA ASN A 69 1.80 -8.46 -4.30
C ASN A 69 1.39 -9.91 -4.62
N GLU A 70 2.23 -10.63 -5.40
CA GLU A 70 1.94 -12.02 -5.76
C GLU A 70 1.88 -12.95 -4.52
N VAL A 71 2.79 -12.78 -3.55
CA VAL A 71 2.83 -13.64 -2.36
C VAL A 71 1.69 -13.34 -1.37
N VAL A 72 1.17 -12.10 -1.34
CA VAL A 72 -0.02 -11.77 -0.55
C VAL A 72 -1.29 -12.26 -1.26
N GLU A 73 -1.40 -12.09 -2.58
CA GLU A 73 -2.54 -12.60 -3.34
C GLU A 73 -2.65 -14.13 -3.25
N SER A 74 -1.52 -14.85 -3.28
CA SER A 74 -1.50 -16.32 -3.09
C SER A 74 -1.87 -16.76 -1.66
N GLY A 75 -1.76 -15.86 -0.68
CA GLY A 75 -1.96 -16.17 0.74
C GLY A 75 -0.74 -16.79 1.41
N ASP A 76 0.45 -16.67 0.81
CA ASP A 76 1.72 -17.09 1.42
C ASP A 76 2.19 -16.07 2.48
N PHE A 77 1.73 -14.83 2.38
CA PHE A 77 1.97 -13.72 3.32
C PHE A 77 0.65 -13.05 3.69
N ASP A 78 0.57 -12.52 4.92
CA ASP A 78 -0.60 -11.82 5.44
C ASP A 78 -0.73 -10.41 4.85
N ALA A 79 0.41 -9.71 4.67
CA ALA A 79 0.46 -8.35 4.18
C ALA A 79 1.72 -8.07 3.37
N ASN A 80 1.69 -6.95 2.63
CA ASN A 80 2.91 -6.33 2.13
C ASN A 80 3.00 -4.85 2.53
N TYR A 81 4.23 -4.35 2.53
CA TYR A 81 4.55 -2.95 2.80
C TYR A 81 5.71 -2.52 1.92
N PHE A 82 5.39 -1.90 0.75
CA PHE A 82 6.39 -1.47 -0.23
C PHE A 82 5.84 -0.48 -1.25
N GLN A 83 4.51 -0.31 -1.35
CA GLN A 83 3.80 0.32 -2.46
C GLN A 83 2.91 1.46 -2.02
N HIS A 84 2.68 2.39 -2.94
CA HIS A 84 1.69 3.45 -2.80
C HIS A 84 0.34 3.08 -3.44
N ILE A 85 -0.71 3.81 -3.06
CA ILE A 85 -2.10 3.54 -3.48
C ILE A 85 -2.25 3.38 -5.01
N PRO A 86 -1.81 4.32 -5.87
CA PRO A 86 -2.00 4.16 -7.31
C PRO A 86 -1.32 2.91 -7.89
N TYR A 87 -0.16 2.48 -7.33
CA TYR A 87 0.50 1.26 -7.77
C TYR A 87 -0.33 0.02 -7.41
N LEU A 88 -0.87 -0.04 -6.20
CA LEU A 88 -1.76 -1.13 -5.76
C LEU A 88 -2.98 -1.28 -6.67
N GLU A 89 -3.65 -0.15 -6.97
CA GLU A 89 -4.84 -0.12 -7.84
C GLU A 89 -4.51 -0.58 -9.27
N SER A 90 -3.43 -0.02 -9.86
CA SER A 90 -2.96 -0.39 -11.19
C SER A 90 -2.53 -1.86 -11.27
N PHE A 91 -1.84 -2.38 -10.23
CA PHE A 91 -1.45 -3.78 -10.17
C PHE A 91 -2.66 -4.71 -10.14
N ASN A 92 -3.69 -4.38 -9.35
CA ASN A 92 -4.94 -5.14 -9.31
C ASN A 92 -5.61 -5.18 -10.69
N GLU A 93 -5.70 -4.02 -11.36
CA GLU A 93 -6.30 -3.92 -12.69
C GLU A 93 -5.52 -4.75 -13.73
N GLU A 94 -4.20 -4.62 -13.75
CA GLU A 94 -3.34 -5.27 -14.75
C GLU A 94 -3.19 -6.79 -14.52
N LYS A 95 -3.16 -7.24 -13.28
CA LYS A 95 -2.91 -8.64 -12.91
C LYS A 95 -4.16 -9.41 -12.53
N GLY A 96 -5.28 -8.72 -12.27
CA GLY A 96 -6.52 -9.33 -11.81
C GLY A 96 -6.39 -9.86 -10.37
N THR A 97 -5.63 -9.15 -9.53
CA THR A 97 -5.48 -9.43 -8.10
C THR A 97 -6.54 -8.70 -7.28
N HIS A 98 -6.71 -9.09 -6.02
CA HIS A 98 -7.77 -8.61 -5.12
C HIS A 98 -7.14 -8.12 -3.81
N LEU A 99 -6.12 -7.27 -3.93
CA LEU A 99 -5.45 -6.68 -2.78
C LEU A 99 -6.13 -5.37 -2.41
N VAL A 100 -6.23 -5.10 -1.11
CA VAL A 100 -6.86 -3.89 -0.59
C VAL A 100 -5.90 -3.13 0.33
N ASN A 101 -6.08 -1.82 0.36
CA ASN A 101 -5.38 -0.94 1.30
C ASN A 101 -5.99 -1.09 2.69
N ALA A 102 -5.23 -1.63 3.64
CA ALA A 102 -5.63 -1.76 5.03
C ALA A 102 -5.25 -0.53 5.88
N GLY A 103 -4.31 0.31 5.41
CA GLY A 103 -3.96 1.57 6.10
C GLY A 103 -2.74 2.26 5.50
N GLY A 104 -2.82 3.59 5.37
CA GLY A 104 -1.73 4.46 4.93
C GLY A 104 -0.73 4.70 6.08
N ILE A 105 0.57 4.63 5.79
CA ILE A 105 1.62 4.70 6.81
C ILE A 105 2.55 5.88 6.60
N HIS A 106 3.08 6.08 5.38
CA HIS A 106 4.01 7.15 5.10
C HIS A 106 3.98 7.57 3.63
N TYR A 107 4.62 8.68 3.34
CA TYR A 107 4.88 9.19 2.01
C TYR A 107 6.39 9.30 1.76
N GLU A 108 6.81 8.98 0.54
CA GLU A 108 8.19 9.16 0.07
C GLU A 108 8.23 10.12 -1.11
N PRO A 109 8.90 11.29 -0.98
CA PRO A 109 9.06 12.21 -2.09
C PRO A 109 9.79 11.54 -3.27
N PHE A 110 9.20 11.61 -4.45
CA PHE A 110 9.80 11.18 -5.69
C PHE A 110 10.78 12.27 -6.17
N GLY A 111 11.94 11.89 -6.71
CA GLY A 111 12.98 12.88 -7.00
C GLY A 111 13.72 12.66 -8.30
N ILE A 112 14.24 13.77 -8.87
CA ILE A 112 15.22 13.79 -9.95
C ILE A 112 16.60 13.87 -9.31
N TYR A 113 17.45 12.90 -9.60
CA TYR A 113 18.80 12.80 -9.03
C TYR A 113 19.87 12.96 -10.09
N PRO A 114 21.09 13.38 -9.67
CA PRO A 114 22.21 13.51 -10.59
C PRO A 114 22.61 12.14 -11.18
N GLY A 115 22.88 12.16 -12.47
CA GLY A 115 23.55 11.10 -13.19
C GLY A 115 24.99 11.53 -13.54
N THR A 116 25.27 11.66 -14.82
CA THR A 116 26.52 12.24 -15.33
C THR A 116 26.54 13.77 -15.24
N LYS A 117 25.39 14.40 -14.97
CA LYS A 117 25.21 15.83 -14.74
C LYS A 117 24.70 16.09 -13.33
N SER A 118 25.15 17.18 -12.72
CA SER A 118 24.88 17.51 -11.31
C SER A 118 23.97 18.73 -11.11
N SER A 119 23.44 19.31 -12.19
CA SER A 119 22.47 20.42 -12.13
C SER A 119 21.48 20.31 -13.28
N LEU A 120 20.21 20.62 -13.05
CA LEU A 120 19.19 20.72 -14.11
C LEU A 120 19.47 21.93 -15.06
N ASP A 121 20.22 22.95 -14.60
CA ASP A 121 20.64 24.04 -15.45
C ASP A 121 21.61 23.60 -16.57
N ASP A 122 22.24 22.42 -16.40
CA ASP A 122 23.17 21.85 -17.38
C ASP A 122 22.47 20.99 -18.44
N ILE A 123 21.12 20.89 -18.40
CA ILE A 123 20.37 20.10 -19.36
C ILE A 123 20.63 20.53 -20.79
N ALA A 124 20.88 19.62 -21.69
CA ALA A 124 21.22 19.88 -23.08
C ALA A 124 20.45 18.95 -24.02
N GLU A 125 20.47 19.34 -25.31
CA GLU A 125 19.84 18.54 -26.36
C GLU A 125 20.41 17.12 -26.39
N GLY A 126 19.50 16.12 -26.35
CA GLY A 126 19.84 14.71 -26.44
C GLY A 126 20.30 14.07 -25.13
N ASP A 127 20.19 14.79 -23.99
CA ASP A 127 20.43 14.18 -22.67
C ASP A 127 19.46 13.04 -22.40
N SER A 128 19.93 11.95 -21.80
CA SER A 128 19.11 10.82 -21.40
C SER A 128 18.67 10.96 -19.94
N ILE A 129 17.41 10.63 -19.67
CA ILE A 129 16.80 10.61 -18.33
C ILE A 129 16.18 9.24 -18.12
N ALA A 130 16.70 8.47 -17.16
CA ALA A 130 16.11 7.18 -16.83
C ALA A 130 14.94 7.34 -15.84
N VAL A 131 13.85 6.64 -16.13
CA VAL A 131 12.59 6.66 -15.37
C VAL A 131 12.08 5.23 -15.14
N PRO A 132 11.24 4.96 -14.10
CA PRO A 132 10.53 3.70 -13.97
C PRO A 132 9.60 3.45 -15.17
N ASN A 133 9.34 2.18 -15.50
CA ASN A 133 8.52 1.78 -16.65
C ASN A 133 7.18 1.16 -16.26
N ASP A 134 6.83 1.12 -14.98
CA ASP A 134 5.49 0.74 -14.56
C ASP A 134 4.54 1.94 -14.70
N THR A 135 3.28 1.63 -15.00
CA THR A 135 2.26 2.61 -15.41
C THR A 135 2.21 3.85 -14.50
N THR A 136 2.22 3.67 -13.20
CA THR A 136 2.01 4.76 -12.26
C THR A 136 3.30 5.53 -11.93
N ASN A 137 4.44 4.86 -11.84
CA ASN A 137 5.72 5.54 -11.57
C ASN A 137 6.31 6.19 -12.83
N GLU A 138 6.08 5.66 -14.05
CA GLU A 138 6.40 6.35 -15.29
C GLU A 138 5.63 7.67 -15.37
N ALA A 139 4.29 7.63 -15.21
CA ALA A 139 3.46 8.84 -15.22
C ALA A 139 3.92 9.86 -14.18
N ARG A 140 4.20 9.42 -12.95
CA ARG A 140 4.72 10.25 -11.86
C ARG A 140 6.05 10.91 -12.22
N ALA A 141 6.97 10.15 -12.84
CA ALA A 141 8.24 10.67 -13.31
C ALA A 141 8.06 11.74 -14.39
N LEU A 142 7.21 11.50 -15.38
CA LEU A 142 6.92 12.44 -16.46
C LEU A 142 6.25 13.73 -15.95
N LEU A 143 5.33 13.61 -14.97
CA LEU A 143 4.74 14.76 -14.29
C LEU A 143 5.80 15.58 -13.55
N LEU A 144 6.72 14.95 -12.83
CA LEU A 144 7.81 15.65 -12.15
C LEU A 144 8.76 16.34 -13.14
N LEU A 145 9.05 15.72 -14.29
CA LEU A 145 9.82 16.36 -15.36
C LEU A 145 9.09 17.56 -15.96
N GLN A 146 7.76 17.49 -16.12
CA GLN A 146 6.92 18.61 -16.56
C GLN A 146 6.95 19.76 -15.56
N ASP A 147 6.77 19.47 -14.26
CA ASP A 147 6.80 20.48 -13.20
C ASP A 147 8.12 21.26 -13.15
N ASN A 148 9.20 20.64 -13.64
CA ASN A 148 10.52 21.25 -13.74
C ASN A 148 10.81 21.84 -15.14
N GLY A 149 9.82 21.90 -16.05
CA GLY A 149 9.93 22.53 -17.37
C GLY A 149 10.83 21.79 -18.35
N ILE A 150 11.08 20.49 -18.12
CA ILE A 150 11.93 19.65 -18.98
C ILE A 150 11.13 19.14 -20.18
N ILE A 151 9.87 18.76 -19.96
CA ILE A 151 8.90 18.34 -20.99
C ILE A 151 7.55 19.00 -20.73
N THR A 152 6.64 18.88 -21.68
CA THR A 152 5.22 19.19 -21.49
C THR A 152 4.39 17.98 -21.90
N LEU A 153 3.45 17.56 -21.08
CA LEU A 153 2.52 16.47 -21.37
C LEU A 153 1.24 17.01 -22.03
N LYS A 154 0.48 16.13 -22.68
CA LYS A 154 -0.89 16.43 -23.13
C LYS A 154 -1.78 16.76 -21.93
N GLU A 155 -2.82 17.59 -22.14
CA GLU A 155 -3.68 18.06 -21.05
C GLU A 155 -4.43 16.95 -20.30
N ASP A 156 -4.67 15.80 -20.93
CA ASP A 156 -5.43 14.67 -20.41
C ASP A 156 -4.55 13.46 -20.04
N ALA A 157 -3.23 13.62 -19.97
CA ALA A 157 -2.30 12.52 -19.71
C ALA A 157 -2.47 11.89 -18.31
N GLY A 158 -2.70 12.70 -17.26
CA GLY A 158 -3.05 12.23 -15.91
C GLY A 158 -2.02 11.29 -15.27
N LEU A 159 -2.51 10.44 -14.35
CA LEU A 159 -1.69 9.51 -13.56
C LEU A 159 -1.29 8.22 -14.32
N SER A 160 -1.63 8.12 -15.61
CA SER A 160 -1.25 7.03 -16.50
C SER A 160 -0.49 7.53 -17.74
N ALA A 161 0.10 8.74 -17.66
CA ALA A 161 0.91 9.31 -18.73
C ALA A 161 2.07 8.40 -19.13
N THR A 162 2.32 8.30 -20.43
CA THR A 162 3.44 7.56 -21.02
C THR A 162 4.31 8.50 -21.86
N VAL A 163 5.47 8.04 -22.29
CA VAL A 163 6.33 8.82 -23.22
C VAL A 163 5.57 9.26 -24.49
N ASN A 164 4.51 8.54 -24.91
CA ASN A 164 3.67 8.92 -26.04
C ASN A 164 2.79 10.15 -25.77
N ASP A 165 2.67 10.57 -24.52
CA ASP A 165 1.89 11.73 -24.08
C ASP A 165 2.73 12.99 -23.96
N ILE A 166 4.01 12.93 -24.28
CA ILE A 166 4.87 14.10 -24.36
C ILE A 166 4.43 14.95 -25.57
N ALA A 167 3.88 16.15 -25.27
CA ALA A 167 3.46 17.12 -26.30
C ALA A 167 4.61 18.01 -26.76
N GLU A 168 5.50 18.43 -25.83
CA GLU A 168 6.68 19.23 -26.13
C GLU A 168 7.91 18.67 -25.39
N ASN A 169 9.04 18.65 -26.07
CA ASN A 169 10.33 18.22 -25.55
C ASN A 169 11.42 19.20 -26.04
N PRO A 170 11.53 20.38 -25.43
CA PRO A 170 12.38 21.48 -25.92
C PRO A 170 13.86 21.15 -25.92
N TYR A 171 14.30 20.22 -25.08
CA TYR A 171 15.70 19.77 -25.01
C TYR A 171 15.91 18.47 -25.80
N ASN A 172 14.87 17.94 -26.45
CA ASN A 172 14.93 16.64 -27.13
C ASN A 172 15.57 15.56 -26.25
N VAL A 173 15.21 15.54 -24.94
CA VAL A 173 15.72 14.53 -24.00
C VAL A 173 15.25 13.14 -24.41
N GLU A 174 16.11 12.15 -24.22
CA GLU A 174 15.77 10.73 -24.38
C GLU A 174 15.28 10.17 -23.06
N ILE A 175 14.02 9.76 -23.00
CA ILE A 175 13.48 9.07 -21.81
C ILE A 175 13.83 7.57 -21.94
N VAL A 176 14.54 7.06 -20.92
CA VAL A 176 14.98 5.68 -20.83
C VAL A 176 14.13 4.96 -19.79
N GLU A 177 13.15 4.19 -20.26
CA GLU A 177 12.20 3.46 -19.42
C GLU A 177 12.82 2.15 -18.93
N LEU A 178 12.91 1.97 -17.61
CA LEU A 178 13.52 0.80 -16.97
C LEU A 178 12.65 0.32 -15.81
N GLU A 179 12.76 -0.95 -15.47
CA GLU A 179 12.24 -1.46 -14.20
C GLU A 179 12.74 -0.58 -13.04
N ALA A 180 11.85 -0.18 -12.12
CA ALA A 180 12.15 0.79 -11.05
C ALA A 180 13.43 0.43 -10.26
N ALA A 181 13.62 -0.86 -9.95
CA ALA A 181 14.82 -1.37 -9.28
C ALA A 181 16.14 -1.23 -10.07
N GLN A 182 16.06 -0.92 -11.38
CA GLN A 182 17.23 -0.78 -12.25
C GLN A 182 17.62 0.67 -12.50
N VAL A 183 16.70 1.64 -12.28
CA VAL A 183 16.91 3.04 -12.63
C VAL A 183 18.14 3.64 -11.95
N ALA A 184 18.32 3.42 -10.64
CA ALA A 184 19.49 3.94 -9.91
C ALA A 184 20.84 3.39 -10.44
N ARG A 185 20.84 2.19 -11.04
CA ARG A 185 22.06 1.51 -11.51
C ARG A 185 22.67 2.17 -12.74
N VAL A 186 21.86 2.87 -13.52
CA VAL A 186 22.29 3.55 -14.75
C VAL A 186 22.64 5.03 -14.53
N ALA A 187 22.66 5.52 -13.29
CA ALA A 187 22.99 6.91 -12.98
C ALA A 187 24.34 7.38 -13.58
N ASN A 188 25.33 6.49 -13.68
CA ASN A 188 26.61 6.81 -14.31
C ASN A 188 26.60 6.79 -15.85
N GLU A 189 25.49 6.39 -16.47
CA GLU A 189 25.31 6.21 -17.91
C GLU A 189 24.31 7.22 -18.50
N THR A 190 23.42 7.77 -17.69
CA THR A 190 22.41 8.75 -18.07
C THR A 190 22.72 10.13 -17.51
N ALA A 191 22.16 11.21 -18.11
CA ALA A 191 22.35 12.55 -17.58
C ALA A 191 21.70 12.71 -16.20
N TYR A 192 20.49 12.15 -16.04
CA TYR A 192 19.71 12.18 -14.81
C TYR A 192 18.96 10.85 -14.62
N VAL A 193 18.56 10.59 -13.37
CA VAL A 193 17.67 9.47 -13.02
C VAL A 193 16.52 9.99 -12.17
N VAL A 194 15.32 9.44 -12.38
CA VAL A 194 14.14 9.76 -11.57
C VAL A 194 13.79 8.53 -10.73
N LEU A 195 13.83 8.67 -9.40
CA LEU A 195 13.82 7.53 -8.48
C LEU A 195 12.67 7.63 -7.46
N ASN A 196 12.06 6.45 -7.20
CA ASN A 196 11.26 6.23 -6.00
C ASN A 196 12.13 6.40 -4.75
N GLY A 197 11.53 6.88 -3.64
CA GLY A 197 12.24 7.18 -2.40
C GLY A 197 13.03 6.00 -1.86
N ASN A 198 12.42 4.80 -1.80
CA ASN A 198 13.09 3.59 -1.33
C ASN A 198 14.32 3.22 -2.18
N TYR A 199 14.24 3.25 -3.50
CA TYR A 199 15.40 2.96 -4.37
C TYR A 199 16.45 4.08 -4.34
N ALA A 200 16.06 5.33 -4.10
CA ALA A 200 17.00 6.42 -3.85
C ALA A 200 17.79 6.16 -2.55
N LEU A 201 17.10 5.82 -1.46
CA LEU A 201 17.73 5.47 -0.19
C LEU A 201 18.67 4.25 -0.31
N GLU A 202 18.24 3.18 -0.99
CA GLU A 202 19.08 1.99 -1.24
C GLU A 202 20.33 2.33 -2.05
N ALA A 203 20.24 3.28 -2.99
CA ALA A 203 21.38 3.75 -3.77
C ALA A 203 22.29 4.74 -3.01
N GLY A 204 21.90 5.11 -1.78
CA GLY A 204 22.64 6.05 -0.93
C GLY A 204 22.36 7.51 -1.22
N PHE A 205 21.30 7.82 -1.99
CA PHE A 205 20.83 9.18 -2.19
C PHE A 205 19.91 9.63 -1.04
N SER A 206 20.01 10.91 -0.70
CA SER A 206 19.09 11.59 0.21
C SER A 206 18.32 12.67 -0.54
N VAL A 207 16.99 12.67 -0.46
CA VAL A 207 16.16 13.65 -1.15
C VAL A 207 16.56 15.08 -0.74
N ALA A 208 16.86 15.31 0.53
CA ALA A 208 17.22 16.63 1.06
C ALA A 208 18.61 17.13 0.62
N LYS A 209 19.52 16.22 0.22
CA LYS A 209 20.93 16.58 -0.08
C LYS A 209 21.29 16.40 -1.55
N ASP A 210 20.73 15.37 -2.18
CA ASP A 210 21.19 14.89 -3.48
C ASP A 210 20.18 15.11 -4.59
N ALA A 211 18.89 15.27 -4.29
CA ALA A 211 17.87 15.51 -5.30
C ALA A 211 18.04 16.90 -5.93
N LEU A 212 18.02 16.94 -7.26
CA LEU A 212 18.05 18.19 -8.05
C LEU A 212 16.67 18.85 -8.07
N ALA A 213 15.61 18.05 -8.03
CA ALA A 213 14.23 18.44 -7.83
C ALA A 213 13.46 17.25 -7.23
N TYR A 214 12.41 17.54 -6.49
CA TYR A 214 11.58 16.51 -5.87
C TYR A 214 10.18 17.05 -5.56
N GLU A 215 9.25 16.13 -5.35
CA GLU A 215 7.88 16.42 -4.93
C GLU A 215 7.86 17.02 -3.53
N LYS A 216 7.02 18.03 -3.31
CA LYS A 216 6.89 18.67 -2.00
C LYS A 216 5.95 17.87 -1.10
N SER A 217 6.25 17.86 0.19
CA SER A 217 5.45 17.15 1.20
C SER A 217 4.04 17.73 1.42
N ASP A 218 3.79 18.98 0.98
CA ASP A 218 2.50 19.65 1.05
C ASP A 218 1.72 19.63 -0.29
N SER A 219 2.20 18.86 -1.28
CA SER A 219 1.58 18.72 -2.59
C SER A 219 0.46 17.66 -2.60
N GLU A 220 -0.38 17.69 -3.66
CA GLU A 220 -1.32 16.59 -3.92
C GLU A 220 -0.61 15.23 -4.06
N ALA A 221 0.62 15.21 -4.59
CA ALA A 221 1.41 13.99 -4.68
C ALA A 221 1.61 13.31 -3.31
N ALA A 222 1.81 14.10 -2.23
CA ALA A 222 1.97 13.56 -0.88
C ALA A 222 0.72 12.82 -0.38
N LYS A 223 -0.47 13.19 -0.82
CA LYS A 223 -1.73 12.53 -0.50
C LYS A 223 -2.00 11.33 -1.43
N THR A 224 -1.69 11.49 -2.71
CA THR A 224 -1.94 10.48 -3.75
C THR A 224 -1.03 9.27 -3.59
N TYR A 225 0.27 9.50 -3.33
CA TYR A 225 1.28 8.43 -3.32
C TYR A 225 1.65 7.96 -1.90
N VAL A 226 0.64 7.85 -1.02
CA VAL A 226 0.82 7.28 0.32
C VAL A 226 1.18 5.80 0.22
N ASN A 227 2.23 5.39 0.93
CA ASN A 227 2.62 3.99 1.08
C ASN A 227 1.75 3.31 2.13
N VAL A 228 1.26 2.13 1.78
CA VAL A 228 0.21 1.43 2.53
C VAL A 228 0.63 0.03 2.97
N ILE A 229 -0.04 -0.46 4.00
CA ILE A 229 -0.15 -1.90 4.25
C ILE A 229 -1.24 -2.43 3.33
N ALA A 230 -0.88 -3.32 2.42
CA ALA A 230 -1.83 -4.00 1.56
C ALA A 230 -1.99 -5.45 1.97
N VAL A 231 -3.23 -5.92 1.94
CA VAL A 231 -3.64 -7.28 2.32
C VAL A 231 -4.55 -7.86 1.24
N LYS A 232 -4.81 -9.15 1.29
CA LYS A 232 -5.85 -9.77 0.46
C LYS A 232 -7.23 -9.32 0.94
N GLU A 233 -8.13 -9.01 0.01
CA GLU A 233 -9.52 -8.62 0.27
C GLU A 233 -10.20 -9.54 1.30
N GLY A 234 -10.81 -8.94 2.31
CA GLY A 234 -11.45 -9.61 3.44
C GLY A 234 -10.55 -9.81 4.67
N ASN A 235 -9.26 -9.47 4.60
CA ASN A 235 -8.33 -9.56 5.72
C ASN A 235 -8.03 -8.20 6.39
N GLU A 236 -8.49 -7.09 5.80
CA GLU A 236 -8.20 -5.70 6.23
C GLU A 236 -8.66 -5.41 7.66
N GLU A 237 -9.73 -6.07 8.09
CA GLU A 237 -10.31 -5.90 9.43
C GLU A 237 -9.87 -6.96 10.44
N SER A 238 -8.92 -7.84 10.08
CA SER A 238 -8.42 -8.88 11.00
C SER A 238 -7.65 -8.26 12.17
N GLU A 239 -7.77 -8.87 13.35
CA GLU A 239 -7.13 -8.34 14.58
C GLU A 239 -5.59 -8.21 14.44
N PRO A 240 -4.85 -9.18 13.81
CA PRO A 240 -3.41 -9.02 13.59
C PRO A 240 -3.06 -7.81 12.70
N ILE A 241 -3.82 -7.58 11.62
CA ILE A 241 -3.58 -6.46 10.70
C ILE A 241 -3.92 -5.12 11.37
N LYS A 242 -5.01 -5.03 12.12
CA LYS A 242 -5.33 -3.85 12.93
C LYS A 242 -4.22 -3.53 13.94
N ALA A 243 -3.69 -4.54 14.62
CA ALA A 243 -2.59 -4.37 15.56
C ALA A 243 -1.31 -3.87 14.85
N LEU A 244 -1.00 -4.40 13.65
CA LEU A 244 0.12 -3.95 12.83
C LEU A 244 -0.02 -2.47 12.45
N ILE A 245 -1.19 -2.05 11.95
CA ILE A 245 -1.46 -0.66 11.54
C ILE A 245 -1.41 0.27 12.75
N GLU A 246 -2.04 -0.09 13.88
CA GLU A 246 -1.99 0.69 15.11
C GLU A 246 -0.55 0.95 15.57
N VAL A 247 0.29 -0.08 15.54
CA VAL A 247 1.70 0.05 15.90
C VAL A 247 2.45 0.93 14.91
N LEU A 248 2.27 0.73 13.61
CA LEU A 248 2.95 1.52 12.58
C LEU A 248 2.54 3.00 12.59
N LYS A 249 1.32 3.33 13.03
CA LYS A 249 0.82 4.70 13.21
C LYS A 249 1.15 5.30 14.59
N SER A 250 1.81 4.56 15.48
CA SER A 250 2.15 5.05 16.82
C SER A 250 3.15 6.21 16.80
N ASP A 251 3.13 7.02 17.84
CA ASP A 251 4.07 8.13 18.02
C ASP A 251 5.53 7.64 18.05
N GLU A 252 5.79 6.45 18.56
CA GLU A 252 7.12 5.85 18.60
C GLU A 252 7.67 5.59 17.19
N ILE A 253 6.87 4.98 16.34
CA ILE A 253 7.26 4.73 14.94
C ILE A 253 7.35 6.03 14.14
N LYS A 254 6.41 6.98 14.30
CA LYS A 254 6.48 8.31 13.68
C LYS A 254 7.76 9.06 14.07
N ASN A 255 8.13 9.02 15.34
CA ASN A 255 9.36 9.64 15.81
C ASN A 255 10.59 8.96 15.21
N TYR A 256 10.63 7.64 15.17
CA TYR A 256 11.71 6.90 14.50
C TYR A 256 11.85 7.31 13.04
N ILE A 257 10.75 7.38 12.28
CA ILE A 257 10.76 7.81 10.87
C ILE A 257 11.35 9.22 10.74
N ASN A 258 10.87 10.18 11.54
CA ASN A 258 11.31 11.57 11.47
C ASN A 258 12.79 11.73 11.83
N GLU A 259 13.28 11.00 12.82
CA GLU A 259 14.67 11.06 13.28
C GLU A 259 15.65 10.35 12.34
N THR A 260 15.19 9.29 11.65
CA THR A 260 16.06 8.43 10.84
C THR A 260 16.21 8.95 9.41
N TYR A 261 15.12 9.40 8.79
CA TYR A 261 15.08 9.61 7.34
C TYR A 261 15.17 11.09 6.91
N ASP A 262 15.21 12.05 7.84
CA ASP A 262 15.45 13.47 7.57
C ASP A 262 14.59 14.04 6.41
N GLY A 263 13.30 13.69 6.38
CA GLY A 263 12.34 14.10 5.36
C GLY A 263 12.32 13.27 4.06
N ALA A 264 13.17 12.24 3.94
CA ALA A 264 13.07 11.28 2.84
C ALA A 264 11.90 10.30 3.00
N VAL A 265 11.42 10.15 4.22
CA VAL A 265 10.21 9.40 4.60
C VAL A 265 9.42 10.27 5.55
N ILE A 266 8.13 10.45 5.29
CA ILE A 266 7.27 11.38 6.04
C ILE A 266 6.06 10.59 6.54
N PRO A 267 5.84 10.49 7.87
CA PRO A 267 4.65 9.82 8.40
C PRO A 267 3.37 10.39 7.79
N PHE A 268 2.46 9.53 7.39
CA PHE A 268 1.15 9.94 6.89
C PHE A 268 0.20 10.16 8.06
N GLU A 269 -0.50 11.30 8.02
CA GLU A 269 -1.59 11.62 8.93
C GLU A 269 -2.86 11.81 8.12
N GLU A 270 -3.87 11.02 8.44
CA GLU A 270 -5.20 11.19 7.86
C GLU A 270 -5.72 12.59 8.28
N SER A 271 -6.16 13.38 7.31
CA SER A 271 -6.78 14.68 7.62
C SER A 271 -8.15 14.42 8.26
N GLU A 272 -8.47 15.13 9.33
CA GLU A 272 -9.79 15.06 10.00
C GLU A 272 -10.96 15.28 9.03
N ASP A 273 -10.72 15.93 7.87
CA ASP A 273 -11.71 16.16 6.82
C ASP A 273 -12.08 14.87 6.03
N ALA A 274 -11.30 13.79 6.11
CA ALA A 274 -11.58 12.53 5.40
C ALA A 274 -12.52 11.60 6.17
N GLU A 275 -12.52 11.65 7.52
CA GLU A 275 -13.46 10.92 8.36
C GLU A 275 -14.91 11.45 8.17
N ASP A 276 -15.08 12.77 8.03
CA ASP A 276 -16.39 13.40 7.80
C ASP A 276 -16.98 13.08 6.41
N ALA A 277 -16.13 12.76 5.41
CA ALA A 277 -16.57 12.37 4.07
C ALA A 277 -17.03 10.90 4.02
N ALA A 278 -16.34 10.01 4.73
CA ALA A 278 -16.71 8.59 4.82
C ALA A 278 -18.01 8.39 5.62
N GLU A 279 -18.20 9.11 6.76
CA GLU A 279 -19.46 9.09 7.50
C GLU A 279 -20.63 9.68 6.69
N THR A 280 -20.39 10.65 5.79
CA THR A 280 -21.44 11.23 4.94
C THR A 280 -21.81 10.33 3.76
N GLU A 281 -20.90 9.51 3.22
CA GLU A 281 -21.23 8.53 2.18
C GLU A 281 -22.02 7.34 2.75
N GLU A 282 -21.64 6.80 3.92
CA GLU A 282 -22.36 5.72 4.58
C GLU A 282 -23.81 6.12 4.96
N VAL A 283 -24.01 7.36 5.45
CA VAL A 283 -25.34 7.91 5.75
C VAL A 283 -26.18 8.14 4.47
N THR A 284 -25.55 8.44 3.34
CA THR A 284 -26.27 8.61 2.06
C THR A 284 -26.65 7.29 1.39
N GLU A 285 -25.85 6.22 1.55
CA GLU A 285 -26.21 4.88 1.08
C GLU A 285 -27.34 4.27 1.92
N GLU A 286 -27.29 4.37 3.26
CA GLU A 286 -28.34 3.85 4.15
C GLU A 286 -29.69 4.56 3.91
N THR A 287 -29.69 5.88 3.64
CA THR A 287 -30.90 6.62 3.31
C THR A 287 -31.43 6.37 1.89
N ALA A 288 -30.58 5.93 0.95
CA ALA A 288 -30.99 5.53 -0.40
C ALA A 288 -31.63 4.14 -0.40
N GLU A 289 -31.12 3.21 0.40
CA GLU A 289 -31.67 1.85 0.54
C GLU A 289 -33.03 1.86 1.28
N GLU A 290 -33.22 2.72 2.30
CA GLU A 290 -34.53 2.91 2.95
C GLU A 290 -35.56 3.56 1.99
N ALA A 291 -35.15 4.46 1.11
CA ALA A 291 -36.05 5.10 0.14
C ALA A 291 -36.52 4.14 -0.97
N GLU A 292 -35.65 3.20 -1.43
CA GLU A 292 -36.04 2.18 -2.41
C GLU A 292 -37.00 1.13 -1.81
N THR A 293 -36.86 0.79 -0.52
CA THR A 293 -37.75 -0.14 0.16
C THR A 293 -39.14 0.44 0.46
N GLU A 294 -39.26 1.76 0.71
CA GLU A 294 -40.54 2.43 0.89
C GLU A 294 -41.30 2.59 -0.44
N ASP A 295 -40.62 2.84 -1.56
CA ASP A 295 -41.25 2.97 -2.87
C ASP A 295 -41.77 1.62 -3.41
N ALA A 296 -41.03 0.53 -3.16
CA ALA A 296 -41.47 -0.84 -3.50
C ALA A 296 -42.72 -1.29 -2.69
N ALA A 297 -42.83 -0.86 -1.43
CA ALA A 297 -43.98 -1.16 -0.59
C ALA A 297 -45.23 -0.34 -0.99
N ALA A 298 -45.05 0.84 -1.59
CA ALA A 298 -46.14 1.69 -2.06
C ALA A 298 -46.73 1.22 -3.40
N GLU A 299 -45.93 0.57 -4.28
CA GLU A 299 -46.43 -0.03 -5.53
C GLU A 299 -47.24 -1.29 -5.28
N GLU A 300 -46.86 -2.13 -4.30
CA GLU A 300 -47.60 -3.38 -4.00
C GLU A 300 -48.97 -3.14 -3.39
N THR A 301 -49.18 -2.02 -2.68
CA THR A 301 -50.51 -1.65 -2.13
C THR A 301 -51.45 -0.97 -3.15
N ALA A 302 -50.93 -0.47 -4.29
CA ALA A 302 -51.72 0.16 -5.33
C ALA A 302 -52.34 -0.84 -6.32
N GLU A 303 -51.80 -2.08 -6.43
CA GLU A 303 -52.36 -3.12 -7.29
C GLU A 303 -53.49 -3.92 -6.61
N GLU A 304 -53.58 -3.98 -5.26
CA GLU A 304 -54.66 -4.66 -4.56
C GLU A 304 -56.00 -3.93 -4.53
N ASP A 305 -56.04 -2.61 -4.77
CA ASP A 305 -57.25 -1.82 -4.80
C ASP A 305 -57.90 -1.68 -6.21
N ALA A 306 -57.37 -2.36 -7.24
CA ALA A 306 -57.85 -2.24 -8.63
C ALA A 306 -58.52 -3.50 -9.22
N GLU A 307 -58.91 -4.52 -8.38
CA GLU A 307 -59.78 -5.65 -8.78
C GLU A 307 -61.20 -5.54 -8.08
#